data_15a77b560d5141d8c735c3149d3cf5c7
#
_entry.id   15a77b560d5141d8c735c3149d3cf5c7
#
_cell.length_a   1.000
_cell.length_b   1.000
_cell.length_c   1.000
_cell.angle_alpha   90.00
_cell.angle_beta   90.00
_cell.angle_gamma   90.00
#
_symmetry.space_group_name_H-M   'P 1'
#
loop_
_entity.id
_entity.type
_entity.pdbx_description
1 polymer ?
#
loop_
_entity_poly.entity_id
_entity_poly.type
_entity_poly.pdbx_seq_one_letter_code
_entity_poly.pdbx_strand_id
1 'polypeptide(L)'
;GILMHKDDFISDVSIDIMDDIIEINLLDNEGKIINKDKLSKGEQQLYATSILKALVDESGISFPVFIDSPLQKFDSIHSKNIISKFYPSVSKQVVIFPLLGKELSTTEYEYLLPNVSKSFIILNENGRSSFKEVDPKRIFDFVG
;
A
#
# COMPACT_ATOMS: atom_id res chain seq x y z
N GLY A 1 -7.97 8.54 -9.87
CA GLY A 1 -8.87 7.49 -10.07
C GLY A 1 -8.47 6.09 -9.60
N ILE A 2 -7.74 5.91 -8.45
CA ILE A 2 -7.35 4.56 -7.97
C ILE A 2 -8.36 4.04 -6.94
N LEU A 3 -9.09 4.93 -6.27
CA LEU A 3 -10.12 4.61 -5.26
C LEU A 3 -11.53 4.41 -5.87
N MET A 4 -11.62 4.16 -7.18
CA MET A 4 -12.85 4.31 -7.96
C MET A 4 -13.65 3.01 -8.08
N HIS A 5 -14.39 2.65 -7.03
CA HIS A 5 -15.67 1.96 -7.18
C HIS A 5 -16.60 2.13 -5.94
N LYS A 6 -16.26 3.02 -5.03
CA LYS A 6 -17.21 3.72 -4.18
C LYS A 6 -17.21 5.18 -4.59
N ASP A 7 -17.45 5.43 -5.88
CA ASP A 7 -17.42 6.76 -6.50
C ASP A 7 -18.37 7.76 -5.84
N ASP A 8 -19.28 7.27 -5.01
CA ASP A 8 -20.21 8.09 -4.24
C ASP A 8 -19.70 8.48 -2.85
N PHE A 9 -18.52 7.99 -2.42
CA PHE A 9 -18.10 8.16 -1.03
C PHE A 9 -17.02 9.23 -0.84
N ILE A 10 -15.99 9.27 -1.68
CA ILE A 10 -14.95 10.31 -1.62
C ILE A 10 -14.95 11.09 -2.93
N SER A 11 -15.39 12.33 -2.89
CA SER A 11 -15.44 13.19 -4.09
C SER A 11 -14.30 14.17 -4.16
N ASP A 12 -13.78 14.62 -3.01
CA ASP A 12 -12.76 15.66 -2.95
C ASP A 12 -11.90 15.56 -1.69
N VAL A 13 -10.84 16.34 -1.65
CA VAL A 13 -9.91 16.44 -0.52
C VAL A 13 -9.71 17.92 -0.20
N SER A 14 -9.98 18.35 1.02
CA SER A 14 -9.58 19.66 1.50
C SER A 14 -8.30 19.60 2.33
N ILE A 15 -7.47 20.61 2.21
CA ILE A 15 -6.27 20.81 3.01
C ILE A 15 -6.41 22.12 3.74
N ASP A 16 -6.52 22.04 5.05
CA ASP A 16 -6.62 23.20 5.92
C ASP A 16 -5.29 23.40 6.65
N ILE A 17 -4.72 24.58 6.54
CA ILE A 17 -3.46 24.93 7.20
C ILE A 17 -3.79 25.98 8.27
N MET A 18 -3.66 25.61 9.53
CA MET A 18 -3.83 26.51 10.66
C MET A 18 -2.58 26.47 11.52
N ASP A 19 -1.87 27.60 11.58
CA ASP A 19 -0.58 27.74 12.28
C ASP A 19 0.42 26.63 11.86
N ASP A 20 0.77 25.73 12.77
CA ASP A 20 1.70 24.62 12.49
C ASP A 20 0.97 23.27 12.23
N ILE A 21 -0.34 23.29 12.05
CA ILE A 21 -1.16 22.10 11.85
C ILE A 21 -1.65 22.04 10.39
N ILE A 22 -1.35 20.94 9.71
CA ILE A 22 -1.92 20.63 8.41
C ILE A 22 -3.01 19.58 8.61
N GLU A 23 -4.25 19.94 8.32
CA GLU A 23 -5.38 19.04 8.38
C GLU A 23 -5.82 18.66 6.96
N ILE A 24 -5.82 17.34 6.67
CA ILE A 24 -6.26 16.82 5.39
C ILE A 24 -7.60 16.13 5.60
N ASN A 25 -8.65 16.64 4.98
CA ASN A 25 -10.00 16.12 5.10
C ASN A 25 -10.46 15.49 3.78
N LEU A 26 -11.11 14.32 3.87
CA LEU A 26 -11.81 13.70 2.76
C LEU A 26 -13.25 14.21 2.76
N LEU A 27 -13.77 14.56 1.59
CA LEU A 27 -15.12 15.08 1.42
C LEU A 27 -15.97 14.09 0.61
N ASP A 28 -17.23 13.96 0.98
CA ASP A 28 -18.22 13.21 0.20
C ASP A 28 -18.81 14.06 -0.93
N ASN A 29 -19.73 13.50 -1.71
CA ASN A 29 -20.40 14.17 -2.82
C ASN A 29 -21.24 15.38 -2.40
N GLU A 30 -21.56 15.49 -1.11
CA GLU A 30 -22.28 16.63 -0.53
C GLU A 30 -21.33 17.69 0.07
N GLY A 31 -20.01 17.47 -0.04
CA GLY A 31 -18.99 18.35 0.55
C GLY A 31 -18.82 18.20 2.06
N LYS A 32 -19.35 17.13 2.67
CA LYS A 32 -19.20 16.87 4.11
C LYS A 32 -17.91 16.11 4.37
N ILE A 33 -17.27 16.42 5.51
CA ILE A 33 -16.06 15.71 5.94
C ILE A 33 -16.41 14.26 6.29
N ILE A 34 -15.71 13.34 5.64
CA ILE A 34 -15.81 11.91 5.93
C ILE A 34 -14.99 11.62 7.19
N ASN A 35 -15.64 11.02 8.18
CA ASN A 35 -14.92 10.54 9.36
C ASN A 35 -13.97 9.40 8.96
N LYS A 36 -12.67 9.62 9.13
CA LYS A 36 -11.61 8.66 8.80
C LYS A 36 -11.73 7.35 9.59
N ASP A 37 -12.35 7.37 10.77
CA ASP A 37 -12.60 6.17 11.57
C ASP A 37 -13.63 5.21 10.92
N LYS A 38 -14.43 5.71 9.99
CA LYS A 38 -15.37 4.89 9.21
C LYS A 38 -14.73 4.18 8.03
N LEU A 39 -13.50 4.54 7.67
CA LEU A 39 -12.77 3.85 6.63
C LEU A 39 -12.37 2.44 7.10
N SER A 40 -12.46 1.47 6.22
CA SER A 40 -11.90 0.14 6.45
C SER A 40 -10.37 0.24 6.63
N LYS A 41 -9.75 -0.76 7.24
CA LYS A 41 -8.29 -0.79 7.43
C LYS A 41 -7.52 -0.64 6.12
N GLY A 42 -8.02 -1.27 5.04
CA GLY A 42 -7.42 -1.12 3.71
C GLY A 42 -7.52 0.30 3.16
N GLU A 43 -8.72 0.93 3.28
CA GLU A 43 -8.92 2.32 2.86
C GLU A 43 -8.05 3.31 3.66
N GLN A 44 -7.91 3.10 4.98
CA GLN A 44 -7.00 3.88 5.82
C GLN A 44 -5.53 3.76 5.35
N GLN A 45 -5.11 2.56 5.01
CA GLN A 45 -3.76 2.31 4.50
C GLN A 45 -3.53 2.97 3.14
N LEU A 46 -4.47 2.85 2.21
CA LEU A 46 -4.40 3.54 0.91
C LEU A 46 -4.35 5.06 1.07
N TYR A 47 -5.17 5.60 1.95
CA TYR A 47 -5.17 7.03 2.26
C TYR A 47 -3.79 7.48 2.76
N ALA A 48 -3.25 6.80 3.78
CA ALA A 48 -1.93 7.12 4.32
C ALA A 48 -0.82 7.01 3.26
N THR A 49 -0.86 5.93 2.45
CA THR A 49 0.14 5.73 1.38
C THR A 49 -0.01 6.76 0.25
N SER A 50 -1.22 7.22 -0.04
CA SER A 50 -1.47 8.27 -1.04
C SER A 50 -0.91 9.62 -0.59
N ILE A 51 -1.05 9.97 0.68
CA ILE A 51 -0.41 11.17 1.25
C ILE A 51 1.11 11.04 1.17
N LEU A 52 1.65 9.89 1.56
CA LEU A 52 3.09 9.65 1.49
C LEU A 52 3.60 9.81 0.05
N LYS A 53 2.88 9.24 -0.93
CA LYS A 53 3.22 9.42 -2.35
C LYS A 53 3.21 10.89 -2.76
N ALA A 54 2.20 11.65 -2.39
CA ALA A 54 2.11 13.07 -2.71
C ALA A 54 3.30 13.85 -2.11
N LEU A 55 3.70 13.54 -0.87
CA LEU A 55 4.87 14.14 -0.23
C LEU A 55 6.18 13.75 -0.94
N VAL A 56 6.33 12.50 -1.38
CA VAL A 56 7.49 12.05 -2.17
C VAL A 56 7.57 12.81 -3.48
N ASP A 57 6.44 12.90 -4.21
CA ASP A 57 6.37 13.55 -5.51
C ASP A 57 6.68 15.05 -5.39
N GLU A 58 6.13 15.73 -4.38
CA GLU A 58 6.30 17.17 -4.17
C GLU A 58 7.69 17.54 -3.64
N SER A 59 8.25 16.72 -2.76
CA SER A 59 9.59 16.99 -2.19
C SER A 59 10.72 16.84 -3.19
N GLY A 60 10.52 16.10 -4.29
CA GLY A 60 11.57 15.72 -5.22
C GLY A 60 12.65 14.80 -4.63
N ILE A 61 12.48 14.38 -3.37
CA ILE A 61 13.43 13.52 -2.66
C ILE A 61 13.03 12.06 -2.88
N SER A 62 13.93 11.27 -3.43
CA SER A 62 13.73 9.83 -3.57
C SER A 62 14.25 9.10 -2.34
N PHE A 63 13.35 8.58 -1.52
CA PHE A 63 13.66 7.71 -0.38
C PHE A 63 12.91 6.38 -0.47
N PRO A 64 13.43 5.30 0.12
CA PRO A 64 12.73 4.02 0.15
C PRO A 64 11.46 4.12 0.99
N VAL A 65 10.38 3.55 0.49
CA VAL A 65 9.09 3.45 1.19
C VAL A 65 8.87 2.00 1.63
N PHE A 66 8.54 1.83 2.91
CA PHE A 66 8.27 0.53 3.52
C PHE A 66 6.78 0.42 3.80
N ILE A 67 6.14 -0.64 3.32
CA ILE A 67 4.70 -0.88 3.47
C ILE A 67 4.52 -2.24 4.13
N ASP A 68 4.03 -2.21 5.37
CA ASP A 68 3.69 -3.42 6.12
C ASP A 68 2.26 -3.84 5.83
N SER A 69 2.05 -5.15 5.71
CA SER A 69 0.71 -5.74 5.47
C SER A 69 -0.09 -5.05 4.34
N PRO A 70 0.47 -4.98 3.12
CA PRO A 70 0.00 -4.07 2.05
C PRO A 70 -1.39 -4.39 1.51
N LEU A 71 -1.97 -5.54 1.83
CA LEU A 71 -3.18 -6.05 1.20
C LEU A 71 -4.28 -6.48 2.18
N GLN A 72 -4.20 -6.06 3.44
CA GLN A 72 -5.26 -6.37 4.39
C GLN A 72 -6.62 -5.85 3.92
N LYS A 73 -7.54 -6.80 3.61
CA LYS A 73 -8.97 -6.54 3.39
C LYS A 73 -9.35 -5.77 2.11
N PHE A 74 -8.60 -5.91 1.04
CA PHE A 74 -9.05 -5.50 -0.29
C PHE A 74 -9.76 -6.67 -1.00
N ASP A 75 -10.77 -6.35 -1.81
CA ASP A 75 -11.30 -7.32 -2.75
C ASP A 75 -10.31 -7.57 -3.91
N SER A 76 -10.51 -8.65 -4.66
CA SER A 76 -9.58 -9.11 -5.70
C SER A 76 -9.38 -8.12 -6.85
N ILE A 77 -10.39 -7.30 -7.17
CA ILE A 77 -10.31 -6.33 -8.28
C ILE A 77 -9.48 -5.12 -7.86
N HIS A 78 -9.71 -4.62 -6.66
CA HIS A 78 -8.95 -3.49 -6.11
C HIS A 78 -7.51 -3.88 -5.81
N SER A 79 -7.28 -5.07 -5.25
CA SER A 79 -5.94 -5.61 -5.00
C SER A 79 -5.06 -5.58 -6.25
N LYS A 80 -5.58 -6.01 -7.40
CA LYS A 80 -4.84 -6.01 -8.66
C LYS A 80 -4.29 -4.63 -9.03
N ASN A 81 -5.14 -3.59 -9.00
CA ASN A 81 -4.72 -2.23 -9.37
C ASN A 81 -3.74 -1.64 -8.36
N ILE A 82 -3.98 -1.88 -7.06
CA ILE A 82 -3.11 -1.41 -5.99
C ILE A 82 -1.71 -2.03 -6.12
N ILE A 83 -1.64 -3.34 -6.29
CA ILE A 83 -0.38 -4.10 -6.36
C ILE A 83 0.40 -3.75 -7.63
N SER A 84 -0.27 -3.76 -8.79
CA SER A 84 0.42 -3.66 -10.08
C SER A 84 0.74 -2.23 -10.50
N LYS A 85 0.00 -1.24 -10.00
CA LYS A 85 0.12 0.15 -10.44
C LYS A 85 0.43 1.13 -9.32
N PHE A 86 -0.29 1.04 -8.20
CA PHE A 86 -0.19 2.05 -7.15
C PHE A 86 1.10 1.89 -6.33
N TYR A 87 1.31 0.75 -5.70
CA TYR A 87 2.51 0.54 -4.89
C TYR A 87 3.82 0.74 -5.65
N PRO A 88 3.99 0.20 -6.89
CA PRO A 88 5.19 0.48 -7.66
C PRO A 88 5.41 1.97 -8.00
N SER A 89 4.34 2.78 -7.96
CA SER A 89 4.41 4.22 -8.27
C SER A 89 4.71 5.11 -7.06
N VAL A 90 4.68 4.57 -5.83
CA VAL A 90 4.81 5.39 -4.61
C VAL A 90 6.20 6.00 -4.46
N SER A 91 7.24 5.26 -4.82
CA SER A 91 8.63 5.73 -4.81
C SER A 91 9.47 4.91 -5.78
N LYS A 92 10.70 5.36 -6.05
CA LYS A 92 11.68 4.59 -6.85
C LYS A 92 12.07 3.26 -6.21
N GLN A 93 12.00 3.18 -4.89
CA GLN A 93 12.22 1.95 -4.13
C GLN A 93 11.07 1.75 -3.16
N VAL A 94 10.33 0.66 -3.35
CA VAL A 94 9.26 0.25 -2.45
C VAL A 94 9.56 -1.13 -1.91
N VAL A 95 9.50 -1.28 -0.60
CA VAL A 95 9.66 -2.56 0.11
C VAL A 95 8.32 -2.91 0.76
N ILE A 96 7.77 -4.05 0.43
CA ILE A 96 6.51 -4.54 0.99
C ILE A 96 6.75 -5.79 1.83
N PHE A 97 6.00 -5.92 2.93
CA PHE A 97 6.05 -7.06 3.86
C PHE A 97 4.70 -7.78 3.91
N PRO A 98 4.33 -8.55 2.88
CA PRO A 98 3.07 -9.27 2.89
C PRO A 98 3.17 -10.59 3.65
N LEU A 99 2.06 -11.02 4.25
CA LEU A 99 1.90 -12.40 4.68
C LEU A 99 1.49 -13.26 3.48
N LEU A 100 2.45 -13.98 2.92
CA LEU A 100 2.21 -14.84 1.75
C LEU A 100 1.18 -15.92 2.07
N GLY A 101 0.27 -16.16 1.13
CA GLY A 101 -0.82 -17.11 1.27
C GLY A 101 -1.99 -16.65 2.14
N LYS A 102 -1.82 -15.56 2.92
CA LYS A 102 -2.88 -14.95 3.74
C LYS A 102 -3.33 -13.60 3.22
N GLU A 103 -2.39 -12.70 2.96
CA GLU A 103 -2.64 -11.34 2.47
C GLU A 103 -2.33 -11.20 0.98
N LEU A 104 -1.37 -11.95 0.50
CA LEU A 104 -0.96 -11.97 -0.90
C LEU A 104 -1.05 -13.41 -1.41
N SER A 105 -2.05 -13.66 -2.24
CA SER A 105 -2.24 -14.93 -2.93
C SER A 105 -1.24 -15.10 -4.08
N THR A 106 -1.07 -16.32 -4.57
CA THR A 106 -0.24 -16.61 -5.75
C THR A 106 -0.69 -15.80 -6.96
N THR A 107 -2.01 -15.72 -7.21
CA THR A 107 -2.58 -14.96 -8.32
C THR A 107 -2.30 -13.46 -8.22
N GLU A 108 -2.41 -12.89 -7.02
CA GLU A 108 -2.10 -11.48 -6.79
C GLU A 108 -0.60 -11.21 -6.97
N TYR A 109 0.23 -12.15 -6.53
CA TYR A 109 1.68 -12.04 -6.71
C TYR A 109 2.10 -12.04 -8.18
N GLU A 110 1.41 -12.77 -9.05
CA GLU A 110 1.66 -12.75 -10.50
C GLU A 110 1.50 -11.33 -11.08
N TYR A 111 0.58 -10.53 -10.55
CA TYR A 111 0.43 -9.12 -10.96
C TYR A 111 1.55 -8.22 -10.44
N LEU A 112 2.12 -8.56 -9.29
CA LEU A 112 3.23 -7.82 -8.69
C LEU A 112 4.58 -8.17 -9.32
N LEU A 113 4.76 -9.44 -9.69
CA LEU A 113 6.03 -10.03 -10.12
C LEU A 113 6.79 -9.22 -11.17
N PRO A 114 6.16 -8.61 -12.19
CA PRO A 114 6.86 -7.76 -13.16
C PRO A 114 7.59 -6.55 -12.54
N ASN A 115 7.19 -6.12 -11.35
CA ASN A 115 7.76 -4.98 -10.63
C ASN A 115 8.71 -5.42 -9.50
N VAL A 116 8.88 -6.73 -9.26
CA VAL A 116 9.73 -7.26 -8.20
C VAL A 116 11.15 -7.42 -8.71
N SER A 117 12.06 -6.63 -8.18
CA SER A 117 13.50 -6.75 -8.49
C SER A 117 14.21 -7.75 -7.59
N LYS A 118 13.80 -7.84 -6.32
CA LYS A 118 14.37 -8.75 -5.31
C LYS A 118 13.29 -9.22 -4.36
N SER A 119 13.44 -10.45 -3.87
CA SER A 119 12.62 -11.00 -2.80
C SER A 119 13.46 -11.66 -1.73
N PHE A 120 12.96 -11.55 -0.50
CA PHE A 120 13.62 -12.10 0.69
C PHE A 120 12.58 -12.83 1.54
N ILE A 121 13.02 -13.91 2.17
CA ILE A 121 12.25 -14.57 3.21
C ILE A 121 12.88 -14.28 4.57
N ILE A 122 12.05 -14.18 5.59
CA ILE A 122 12.49 -14.04 6.99
C ILE A 122 12.52 -15.44 7.61
N LEU A 123 13.69 -15.86 8.03
CA LEU A 123 13.91 -17.12 8.72
C LEU A 123 14.08 -16.84 10.22
N ASN A 124 13.33 -17.57 11.04
CA ASN A 124 13.44 -17.51 12.50
C ASN A 124 13.95 -18.85 12.99
N GLU A 125 15.22 -18.91 13.35
CA GLU A 125 15.87 -20.12 13.84
C GLU A 125 16.59 -19.86 15.16
N ASN A 126 16.38 -20.71 16.15
CA ASN A 126 17.06 -20.63 17.45
C ASN A 126 17.01 -19.24 18.12
N GLY A 127 15.88 -18.54 18.03
CA GLY A 127 15.71 -17.21 18.61
C GLY A 127 16.41 -16.08 17.84
N ARG A 128 16.89 -16.34 16.63
CA ARG A 128 17.49 -15.35 15.74
C ARG A 128 16.70 -15.24 14.45
N SER A 129 16.53 -14.01 13.96
CA SER A 129 15.93 -13.72 12.66
C SER A 129 17.00 -13.39 11.64
N SER A 130 16.88 -13.91 10.44
CA SER A 130 17.74 -13.62 9.31
C SER A 130 16.94 -13.43 8.03
N PHE A 131 17.51 -12.68 7.07
CA PHE A 131 16.95 -12.52 5.73
C PHE A 131 17.70 -13.40 4.76
N LYS A 132 16.97 -14.14 3.94
CA LYS A 132 17.53 -14.93 2.85
C LYS A 132 16.95 -14.44 1.53
N GLU A 133 17.82 -13.99 0.62
CA GLU A 133 17.42 -13.65 -0.76
C GLU A 133 16.99 -14.94 -1.48
N VAL A 134 15.86 -14.86 -2.17
CA VAL A 134 15.29 -15.97 -2.95
C VAL A 134 14.87 -15.45 -4.33
N ASP A 135 14.80 -16.35 -5.31
CA ASP A 135 14.27 -16.00 -6.63
C ASP A 135 12.80 -15.53 -6.48
N PRO A 136 12.47 -14.32 -6.98
CA PRO A 136 11.08 -13.83 -6.93
C PRO A 136 10.05 -14.82 -7.48
N LYS A 137 10.38 -15.58 -8.52
CA LYS A 137 9.48 -16.58 -9.11
C LYS A 137 9.21 -17.79 -8.21
N ARG A 138 10.02 -17.97 -7.18
CA ARG A 138 10.00 -19.13 -6.30
C ARG A 138 9.64 -18.80 -4.85
N ILE A 139 9.23 -17.55 -4.57
CA ILE A 139 8.99 -17.13 -3.17
C ILE A 139 7.90 -17.96 -2.50
N PHE A 140 6.90 -18.44 -3.25
CA PHE A 140 5.83 -19.28 -2.73
C PHE A 140 6.27 -20.72 -2.42
N ASP A 141 7.44 -21.18 -2.88
CA ASP A 141 8.00 -22.48 -2.49
C ASP A 141 8.35 -22.52 -0.98
N PHE A 142 8.44 -21.35 -0.34
CA PHE A 142 8.80 -21.18 1.06
C PHE A 142 7.61 -20.87 1.97
N VAL A 143 6.40 -20.91 1.45
CA VAL A 143 5.17 -20.75 2.24
C VAL A 143 4.83 -22.11 2.83
N GLY A 144 5.01 -22.23 4.15
CA GLY A 144 4.68 -23.43 4.94
C GLY A 144 3.28 -23.36 5.53
#